data_42c1ddfa12c4e9442ed538a55c5f245d
#
_entry.id   42c1ddfa12c4e9442ed538a55c5f245d
#
_cell.length_a   1.000
_cell.length_b   1.000
_cell.length_c   1.000
_cell.angle_alpha   90.00
_cell.angle_beta   90.00
_cell.angle_gamma   90.00
#
_symmetry.space_group_name_H-M   'P 1'
#
loop_
_entity.id
_entity.type
_entity.pdbx_description
1 polymer ?
#
loop_
_entity_poly.entity_id
_entity_poly.type
_entity_poly.pdbx_seq_one_letter_code
_entity_poly.pdbx_strand_id
1 'polypeptide(L)'
;MLGHRDGHGFVQRDDGAADIYLPPNEMRAALHRDRVKARVVRYDRKGRPEGRVVEIIERPPQPIIGRLLQEGGVWLVAPEDKRYGQDVLIPRGATGRALPGQVVVVELTEPPSLFGQPVGRVKEVLGEMDDPGMEIEIAVRKYGVPHEFSQACLALARGLPDKVRPQDKKNRIDLTDIPLVTIDGEDARDFDDAVYCEPTKIGRTKGWRLLVAIADVSHYVETGSAIDVDAYDRATSVYFPRRVIPMLPEKLSNGLCSLNPQVERLCMVCDMLI
;
A
#
# COMPACT_ATOMS: atom_id res chain seq x y z
N MET A 1 -8.90 -17.82 6.50
CA MET A 1 -8.15 -18.51 7.59
C MET A 1 -6.99 -17.63 8.04
N LEU A 2 -6.74 -17.51 9.34
CA LEU A 2 -5.70 -16.69 9.92
C LEU A 2 -4.68 -17.57 10.62
N GLY A 3 -3.44 -17.62 10.12
CA GLY A 3 -2.33 -18.28 10.79
C GLY A 3 -1.87 -17.48 12.01
N HIS A 4 -1.30 -18.16 12.99
CA HIS A 4 -0.70 -17.57 14.19
C HIS A 4 0.81 -17.88 14.23
N ARG A 5 1.60 -16.98 14.82
CA ARG A 5 3.06 -17.12 14.93
C ARG A 5 3.53 -18.40 15.64
N ASP A 6 2.69 -18.99 16.47
CA ASP A 6 2.97 -20.23 17.21
C ASP A 6 2.57 -21.48 16.41
N GLY A 7 2.28 -21.36 15.10
CA GLY A 7 2.02 -22.45 14.19
C GLY A 7 0.58 -22.97 14.14
N HIS A 8 -0.30 -22.51 15.00
CA HIS A 8 -1.74 -22.81 14.92
C HIS A 8 -2.48 -21.76 14.07
N GLY A 9 -3.78 -21.95 13.84
CA GLY A 9 -4.58 -20.99 13.10
C GLY A 9 -6.04 -20.93 13.52
N PHE A 10 -6.78 -19.99 12.91
CA PHE A 10 -8.20 -19.79 13.13
C PHE A 10 -8.92 -19.64 11.78
N VAL A 11 -10.05 -20.30 11.63
CA VAL A 11 -10.94 -20.08 10.50
C VAL A 11 -12.05 -19.16 10.96
N GLN A 12 -12.03 -17.95 10.43
CA GLN A 12 -13.12 -17.00 10.57
C GLN A 12 -14.29 -17.50 9.70
N ARG A 13 -15.46 -17.63 10.30
CA ARG A 13 -16.63 -18.18 9.63
C ARG A 13 -17.43 -17.11 8.91
N ASP A 14 -17.95 -17.44 7.72
CA ASP A 14 -18.80 -16.52 6.92
C ASP A 14 -20.17 -16.26 7.59
N ASP A 15 -20.62 -17.14 8.51
CA ASP A 15 -21.89 -17.01 9.22
C ASP A 15 -21.81 -16.17 10.52
N GLY A 16 -20.62 -15.61 10.81
CA GLY A 16 -20.40 -14.78 12.02
C GLY A 16 -20.37 -15.56 13.35
N ALA A 17 -20.44 -16.90 13.32
CA ALA A 17 -20.29 -17.71 14.52
C ALA A 17 -18.82 -17.75 14.99
N ALA A 18 -18.57 -18.36 16.16
CA ALA A 18 -17.22 -18.43 16.74
C ALA A 18 -16.20 -19.06 15.80
N ASP A 19 -15.01 -18.46 15.73
CA ASP A 19 -13.88 -18.92 14.92
C ASP A 19 -13.49 -20.35 15.28
N ILE A 20 -13.13 -21.14 14.25
CA ILE A 20 -12.70 -22.53 14.44
C ILE A 20 -11.18 -22.54 14.65
N TYR A 21 -10.74 -23.05 15.77
CA TYR A 21 -9.31 -23.27 16.06
C TYR A 21 -8.76 -24.43 15.21
N LEU A 22 -7.62 -24.21 14.56
CA LEU A 22 -6.86 -25.21 13.83
C LEU A 22 -5.54 -25.48 14.55
N PRO A 23 -5.30 -26.72 14.99
CA PRO A 23 -4.01 -27.06 15.61
C PRO A 23 -2.87 -27.06 14.56
N PRO A 24 -1.58 -27.03 14.99
CA PRO A 24 -0.43 -26.92 14.09
C PRO A 24 -0.34 -27.98 13.01
N ASN A 25 -0.77 -29.21 13.28
CA ASN A 25 -0.78 -30.27 12.29
C ASN A 25 -1.77 -30.01 11.12
N GLU A 26 -2.86 -29.30 11.38
CA GLU A 26 -3.86 -28.92 10.37
C GLU A 26 -3.41 -27.72 9.53
N MET A 27 -2.42 -26.98 10.02
CA MET A 27 -1.85 -25.83 9.29
C MET A 27 -0.81 -26.23 8.24
N ARG A 28 -0.38 -27.50 8.17
CA ARG A 28 0.69 -27.94 7.27
C ARG A 28 0.37 -27.72 5.78
N ALA A 29 -0.87 -27.91 5.38
CA ALA A 29 -1.30 -27.74 3.99
C ALA A 29 -1.93 -26.37 3.70
N ALA A 30 -2.11 -25.53 4.73
CA ALA A 30 -2.78 -24.26 4.62
C ALA A 30 -1.82 -23.09 4.86
N LEU A 31 -2.05 -21.97 4.23
CA LEU A 31 -1.30 -20.73 4.41
C LEU A 31 -2.19 -19.64 5.01
N HIS A 32 -1.55 -18.68 5.67
CA HIS A 32 -2.22 -17.47 6.15
C HIS A 32 -2.99 -16.80 5.01
N ARG A 33 -4.26 -16.44 5.25
CA ARG A 33 -5.25 -15.89 4.30
C ARG A 33 -5.87 -16.87 3.30
N ASP A 34 -5.52 -18.15 3.29
CA ASP A 34 -6.28 -19.12 2.49
C ASP A 34 -7.76 -19.07 2.86
N ARG A 35 -8.63 -19.16 1.88
CA ARG A 35 -10.05 -19.45 2.05
C ARG A 35 -10.22 -20.97 2.07
N VAL A 36 -10.73 -21.48 3.18
CA VAL A 36 -10.76 -22.92 3.43
C VAL A 36 -12.15 -23.42 3.78
N LYS A 37 -12.43 -24.67 3.44
CA LYS A 37 -13.54 -25.41 3.99
C LYS A 37 -13.02 -26.19 5.20
N ALA A 38 -13.55 -25.90 6.37
CA ALA A 38 -13.17 -26.55 7.61
C ALA A 38 -14.34 -27.35 8.20
N ARG A 39 -14.03 -28.44 8.89
CA ARG A 39 -14.99 -29.25 9.65
C ARG A 39 -14.65 -29.16 11.12
N VAL A 40 -15.64 -28.84 11.96
CA VAL A 40 -15.51 -28.95 13.41
C VAL A 40 -15.41 -30.43 13.80
N VAL A 41 -14.36 -30.77 14.54
CA VAL A 41 -14.08 -32.13 14.99
C VAL A 41 -14.50 -32.32 16.47
N ARG A 42 -14.26 -31.27 17.26
CA ARG A 42 -14.61 -31.30 18.70
C ARG A 42 -14.74 -29.86 19.24
N TYR A 43 -15.22 -29.78 20.47
CA TYR A 43 -15.24 -28.55 21.25
C TYR A 43 -14.29 -28.68 22.42
N ASP A 44 -13.55 -27.65 22.75
CA ASP A 44 -12.69 -27.60 23.93
C ASP A 44 -13.53 -27.49 25.21
N ARG A 45 -12.86 -27.52 26.38
CA ARG A 45 -13.54 -27.43 27.69
C ARG A 45 -14.27 -26.10 27.91
N LYS A 46 -13.99 -25.07 27.08
CA LYS A 46 -14.63 -23.76 27.11
C LYS A 46 -15.68 -23.60 26.00
N GLY A 47 -16.03 -24.69 25.31
CA GLY A 47 -17.02 -24.68 24.22
C GLY A 47 -16.51 -24.07 22.91
N ARG A 48 -15.20 -23.85 22.71
CA ARG A 48 -14.66 -23.31 21.48
C ARG A 48 -14.45 -24.43 20.46
N PRO A 49 -14.89 -24.24 19.19
CA PRO A 49 -14.78 -25.28 18.17
C PRO A 49 -13.31 -25.47 17.75
N GLU A 50 -12.89 -26.72 17.70
CA GLU A 50 -11.63 -27.16 17.10
C GLU A 50 -11.95 -27.95 15.84
N GLY A 51 -11.25 -27.66 14.77
CA GLY A 51 -11.54 -28.24 13.46
C GLY A 51 -10.31 -28.70 12.70
N ARG A 52 -10.58 -29.22 11.51
CA ARG A 52 -9.56 -29.53 10.51
C ARG A 52 -9.89 -28.93 9.17
N VAL A 53 -8.87 -28.65 8.37
CA VAL A 53 -9.02 -28.23 6.98
C VAL A 53 -9.45 -29.44 6.14
N VAL A 54 -10.53 -29.28 5.38
CA VAL A 54 -11.04 -30.28 4.44
C VAL A 54 -10.57 -30.00 3.03
N GLU A 55 -10.55 -28.70 2.66
CA GLU A 55 -10.29 -28.26 1.32
C GLU A 55 -9.79 -26.80 1.34
N ILE A 56 -8.85 -26.47 0.48
CA ILE A 56 -8.46 -25.09 0.17
C ILE A 56 -9.34 -24.62 -0.99
N ILE A 57 -10.27 -23.70 -0.72
CA ILE A 57 -11.21 -23.18 -1.72
C ILE A 57 -10.50 -22.17 -2.63
N GLU A 58 -9.69 -21.29 -2.01
CA GLU A 58 -9.00 -20.22 -2.69
C GLU A 58 -7.69 -19.89 -1.96
N ARG A 59 -6.65 -19.66 -2.71
CA ARG A 59 -5.36 -19.17 -2.22
C ARG A 59 -5.05 -17.88 -2.95
N PRO A 60 -5.24 -16.72 -2.29
CA PRO A 60 -4.87 -15.45 -2.89
C PRO A 60 -3.37 -15.43 -3.24
N PRO A 61 -2.99 -14.95 -4.42
CA PRO A 61 -1.59 -14.79 -4.78
C PRO A 61 -0.98 -13.73 -3.86
N GLN A 62 -0.15 -14.17 -2.91
CA GLN A 62 0.55 -13.28 -2.00
C GLN A 62 2.05 -13.52 -2.12
N PRO A 63 2.83 -12.43 -2.26
CA PRO A 63 4.27 -12.56 -2.20
C PRO A 63 4.69 -12.96 -0.78
N ILE A 64 5.53 -13.96 -0.68
CA ILE A 64 6.17 -14.32 0.59
C ILE A 64 7.48 -13.58 0.66
N ILE A 65 7.63 -12.72 1.67
CA ILE A 65 8.87 -12.00 1.91
C ILE A 65 9.61 -12.72 3.03
N GLY A 66 10.89 -12.95 2.85
CA GLY A 66 11.68 -13.62 3.86
C GLY A 66 13.17 -13.58 3.58
N ARG A 67 13.91 -14.11 4.51
CA ARG A 67 15.37 -14.19 4.44
C ARG A 67 15.79 -15.47 3.72
N LEU A 68 16.64 -15.35 2.70
CA LEU A 68 17.21 -16.48 1.98
C LEU A 68 18.32 -17.12 2.82
N LEU A 69 18.20 -18.41 3.05
CA LEU A 69 19.14 -19.20 3.83
C LEU A 69 19.67 -20.35 2.97
N GLN A 70 20.89 -20.78 3.28
CA GLN A 70 21.50 -21.99 2.68
C GLN A 70 21.97 -22.90 3.79
N GLU A 71 21.36 -24.06 3.93
CA GLU A 71 21.68 -25.05 4.94
C GLU A 71 21.91 -26.43 4.31
N GLY A 72 23.07 -27.02 4.50
CA GLY A 72 23.37 -28.35 3.97
C GLY A 72 23.26 -28.49 2.44
N GLY A 73 23.44 -27.38 1.69
CA GLY A 73 23.26 -27.35 0.24
C GLY A 73 21.80 -27.18 -0.23
N VAL A 74 20.87 -27.05 0.69
CA VAL A 74 19.46 -26.76 0.43
C VAL A 74 19.22 -25.25 0.62
N TRP A 75 18.45 -24.65 -0.29
CA TRP A 75 18.07 -23.27 -0.22
C TRP A 75 16.65 -23.15 0.34
N LEU A 76 16.50 -22.30 1.34
CA LEU A 76 15.23 -22.05 2.03
C LEU A 76 15.01 -20.54 2.13
N VAL A 77 13.75 -20.13 2.14
CA VAL A 77 13.39 -18.77 2.55
C VAL A 77 12.56 -18.87 3.83
N ALA A 78 13.11 -18.28 4.90
CA ALA A 78 12.41 -18.13 6.18
C ALA A 78 11.50 -16.89 6.10
N PRO A 79 10.15 -17.06 6.10
CA PRO A 79 9.23 -15.94 5.98
C PRO A 79 9.38 -14.96 7.16
N GLU A 80 9.38 -13.66 6.85
CA GLU A 80 9.36 -12.59 7.86
C GLU A 80 8.04 -12.61 8.65
N ASP A 81 6.95 -12.90 7.97
CA ASP A 81 5.67 -13.07 8.63
C ASP A 81 5.53 -14.49 9.19
N LYS A 82 5.74 -14.63 10.50
CA LYS A 82 5.68 -15.91 11.22
C LYS A 82 4.33 -16.62 11.13
N ARG A 83 3.28 -15.96 10.65
CA ARG A 83 1.96 -16.58 10.43
C ARG A 83 1.94 -17.60 9.29
N TYR A 84 2.95 -17.60 8.42
CA TYR A 84 3.14 -18.66 7.40
C TYR A 84 3.53 -20.01 8.02
N GLY A 85 4.23 -20.00 9.16
CA GLY A 85 4.48 -21.19 9.99
C GLY A 85 5.50 -22.19 9.44
N GLN A 86 6.01 -22.01 8.21
CA GLN A 86 6.99 -22.91 7.59
C GLN A 86 7.83 -22.19 6.54
N ASP A 87 9.06 -22.68 6.35
CA ASP A 87 9.99 -22.15 5.36
C ASP A 87 9.61 -22.61 3.95
N VAL A 88 9.97 -21.80 2.96
CA VAL A 88 9.74 -22.10 1.54
C VAL A 88 11.01 -22.68 0.93
N LEU A 89 10.92 -23.87 0.37
CA LEU A 89 12.02 -24.51 -0.35
C LEU A 89 12.27 -23.81 -1.68
N ILE A 90 13.52 -23.49 -1.96
CA ILE A 90 13.94 -22.87 -3.23
C ILE A 90 14.80 -23.86 -4.00
N PRO A 91 14.33 -24.40 -5.14
CA PRO A 91 15.12 -25.31 -5.96
C PRO A 91 16.41 -24.67 -6.48
N ARG A 92 17.41 -25.50 -6.79
CA ARG A 92 18.63 -25.04 -7.46
C ARG A 92 18.28 -24.33 -8.77
N GLY A 93 18.83 -23.10 -8.94
CA GLY A 93 18.53 -22.26 -10.12
C GLY A 93 17.30 -21.37 -9.97
N ALA A 94 16.49 -21.53 -8.91
CA ALA A 94 15.34 -20.66 -8.62
C ALA A 94 15.66 -19.52 -7.66
N THR A 95 16.92 -19.39 -7.22
CA THR A 95 17.43 -18.28 -6.37
C THR A 95 17.67 -17.00 -7.17
N GLY A 96 17.72 -17.07 -8.51
CA GLY A 96 18.13 -15.93 -9.33
C GLY A 96 19.54 -15.46 -8.99
N ARG A 97 19.68 -14.17 -8.66
CA ARG A 97 20.94 -13.53 -8.25
C ARG A 97 21.03 -13.33 -6.73
N ALA A 98 20.07 -13.85 -5.98
CA ALA A 98 20.04 -13.68 -4.53
C ALA A 98 21.19 -14.43 -3.84
N LEU A 99 21.74 -13.80 -2.81
CA LEU A 99 22.80 -14.35 -1.94
C LEU A 99 22.21 -14.78 -0.60
N PRO A 100 22.84 -15.74 0.10
CA PRO A 100 22.40 -16.12 1.46
C PRO A 100 22.44 -14.91 2.40
N GLY A 101 21.41 -14.76 3.21
CA GLY A 101 21.26 -13.63 4.14
C GLY A 101 20.35 -12.52 3.63
N GLN A 102 20.21 -12.39 2.32
CA GLN A 102 19.39 -11.34 1.72
C GLN A 102 17.90 -11.55 1.95
N VAL A 103 17.17 -10.43 2.01
CA VAL A 103 15.71 -10.40 2.00
C VAL A 103 15.22 -10.49 0.56
N VAL A 104 14.32 -11.42 0.33
CA VAL A 104 13.79 -11.73 -1.00
C VAL A 104 12.27 -11.79 -0.99
N VAL A 105 11.69 -11.54 -2.15
CA VAL A 105 10.28 -11.81 -2.43
C VAL A 105 10.20 -13.12 -3.19
N VAL A 106 9.38 -14.04 -2.69
CA VAL A 106 9.20 -15.38 -3.26
C VAL A 106 7.79 -15.52 -3.81
N GLU A 107 7.71 -16.10 -4.99
CA GLU A 107 6.47 -16.61 -5.59
C GLU A 107 6.42 -18.11 -5.43
N LEU A 108 5.32 -18.64 -4.90
CA LEU A 108 5.14 -20.08 -4.76
C LEU A 108 4.93 -20.72 -6.14
N THR A 109 5.68 -21.80 -6.40
CA THR A 109 5.50 -22.67 -7.56
C THR A 109 4.72 -23.91 -7.20
N GLU A 110 4.89 -24.40 -5.98
CA GLU A 110 4.13 -25.50 -5.42
C GLU A 110 3.62 -25.12 -4.02
N PRO A 111 2.32 -25.24 -3.76
CA PRO A 111 1.76 -24.96 -2.45
C PRO A 111 2.18 -26.03 -1.44
N PRO A 112 2.12 -25.71 -0.13
CA PRO A 112 2.36 -26.71 0.90
C PRO A 112 1.31 -27.81 0.85
N SER A 113 1.71 -29.00 1.28
CA SER A 113 0.84 -30.17 1.43
C SER A 113 0.99 -30.79 2.83
N LEU A 114 0.19 -31.81 3.12
CA LEU A 114 0.32 -32.54 4.41
C LEU A 114 1.70 -33.17 4.60
N PHE A 115 2.40 -33.49 3.50
CA PHE A 115 3.68 -34.21 3.49
C PHE A 115 4.82 -33.45 2.80
N GLY A 116 4.55 -32.24 2.27
CA GLY A 116 5.53 -31.44 1.54
C GLY A 116 5.51 -30.00 1.94
N GLN A 117 6.72 -29.42 2.09
CA GLN A 117 6.91 -27.98 2.29
C GLN A 117 6.52 -27.20 1.02
N PRO A 118 6.15 -25.93 1.14
CA PRO A 118 5.94 -25.08 -0.01
C PRO A 118 7.24 -24.92 -0.81
N VAL A 119 7.14 -24.91 -2.13
CA VAL A 119 8.24 -24.66 -3.05
C VAL A 119 8.00 -23.33 -3.75
N GLY A 120 9.06 -22.55 -3.94
CA GLY A 120 8.96 -21.26 -4.59
C GLY A 120 10.19 -20.90 -5.41
N ARG A 121 10.10 -19.74 -6.04
CA ARG A 121 11.22 -19.09 -6.74
C ARG A 121 11.40 -17.66 -6.25
N VAL A 122 12.62 -17.19 -6.21
CA VAL A 122 12.90 -15.79 -5.93
C VAL A 122 12.44 -14.95 -7.11
N LYS A 123 11.54 -14.01 -6.85
CA LYS A 123 11.00 -13.07 -7.82
C LYS A 123 11.78 -11.75 -7.79
N GLU A 124 12.15 -11.29 -6.60
CA GLU A 124 12.81 -10.01 -6.37
C GLU A 124 13.80 -10.15 -5.21
N VAL A 125 14.93 -9.45 -5.30
CA VAL A 125 15.89 -9.30 -4.20
C VAL A 125 15.74 -7.89 -3.66
N LEU A 126 15.41 -7.76 -2.37
CA LEU A 126 15.22 -6.46 -1.74
C LEU A 126 16.53 -5.85 -1.21
N GLY A 127 17.48 -6.67 -0.79
CA GLY A 127 18.77 -6.27 -0.24
C GLY A 127 19.12 -7.01 1.05
N GLU A 128 20.03 -6.43 1.83
CA GLU A 128 20.41 -6.97 3.13
C GLU A 128 19.41 -6.57 4.22
N MET A 129 19.27 -7.39 5.25
CA MET A 129 18.33 -7.11 6.36
C MET A 129 18.63 -5.78 7.07
N ASP A 130 19.89 -5.41 7.15
CA ASP A 130 20.37 -4.21 7.84
C ASP A 130 20.44 -2.98 6.92
N ASP A 131 19.99 -3.08 5.67
CA ASP A 131 19.91 -1.94 4.76
C ASP A 131 18.93 -0.88 5.28
N PRO A 132 19.28 0.40 5.25
CA PRO A 132 18.40 1.47 5.70
C PRO A 132 17.05 1.45 4.94
N GLY A 133 15.95 1.33 5.66
CA GLY A 133 14.60 1.30 5.09
C GLY A 133 14.11 -0.08 4.65
N MET A 134 14.85 -1.15 4.93
CA MET A 134 14.42 -2.52 4.60
C MET A 134 13.06 -2.87 5.21
N GLU A 135 12.77 -2.41 6.42
CA GLU A 135 11.48 -2.57 7.06
C GLU A 135 10.33 -1.93 6.26
N ILE A 136 10.60 -0.82 5.57
CA ILE A 136 9.61 -0.17 4.67
C ILE A 136 9.41 -1.02 3.42
N GLU A 137 10.50 -1.50 2.80
CA GLU A 137 10.41 -2.39 1.63
C GLU A 137 9.63 -3.67 1.93
N ILE A 138 9.86 -4.27 3.09
CA ILE A 138 9.11 -5.43 3.57
C ILE A 138 7.63 -5.07 3.76
N ALA A 139 7.32 -3.95 4.44
CA ALA A 139 5.96 -3.52 4.70
C ALA A 139 5.19 -3.25 3.40
N VAL A 140 5.80 -2.54 2.45
CA VAL A 140 5.20 -2.23 1.14
C VAL A 140 4.73 -3.50 0.43
N ARG A 141 5.59 -4.53 0.34
CA ARG A 141 5.23 -5.79 -0.32
C ARG A 141 4.27 -6.63 0.51
N LYS A 142 4.47 -6.68 1.83
CA LYS A 142 3.61 -7.44 2.76
C LYS A 142 2.16 -7.00 2.72
N TYR A 143 1.94 -5.69 2.59
CA TYR A 143 0.60 -5.11 2.54
C TYR A 143 0.11 -4.87 1.11
N GLY A 144 0.91 -5.20 0.11
CA GLY A 144 0.54 -5.03 -1.30
C GLY A 144 0.34 -3.56 -1.68
N VAL A 145 1.11 -2.65 -1.06
CA VAL A 145 1.04 -1.22 -1.38
C VAL A 145 1.53 -1.00 -2.81
N PRO A 146 0.71 -0.43 -3.71
CA PRO A 146 1.15 -0.10 -5.05
C PRO A 146 2.27 0.95 -5.00
N HIS A 147 3.50 0.57 -5.29
CA HIS A 147 4.69 1.42 -5.10
C HIS A 147 5.38 1.81 -6.41
N GLU A 148 5.01 1.18 -7.51
CA GLU A 148 5.51 1.51 -8.85
C GLU A 148 4.38 2.07 -9.71
N PHE A 149 4.64 3.13 -10.45
CA PHE A 149 3.72 3.63 -11.47
C PHE A 149 3.85 2.83 -12.75
N SER A 150 2.75 2.66 -13.48
CA SER A 150 2.77 2.06 -14.80
C SER A 150 3.62 2.88 -15.79
N GLN A 151 4.20 2.22 -16.79
CA GLN A 151 4.99 2.92 -17.80
C GLN A 151 4.15 3.94 -18.59
N ALA A 152 2.86 3.66 -18.79
CA ALA A 152 1.90 4.57 -19.41
C ALA A 152 1.69 5.83 -18.56
N CYS A 153 1.50 5.66 -17.26
CA CYS A 153 1.38 6.77 -16.30
C CYS A 153 2.63 7.64 -16.30
N LEU A 154 3.82 7.03 -16.20
CA LEU A 154 5.10 7.77 -16.22
C LEU A 154 5.34 8.49 -17.55
N ALA A 155 4.95 7.90 -18.67
CA ALA A 155 5.08 8.55 -19.99
C ALA A 155 4.16 9.76 -20.08
N LEU A 156 2.91 9.66 -19.62
CA LEU A 156 1.96 10.76 -19.60
C LEU A 156 2.42 11.88 -18.68
N ALA A 157 2.89 11.53 -17.46
CA ALA A 157 3.42 12.50 -16.51
C ALA A 157 4.64 13.29 -17.04
N ARG A 158 5.54 12.63 -17.77
CA ARG A 158 6.68 13.31 -18.43
C ARG A 158 6.22 14.33 -19.47
N GLY A 159 5.10 14.10 -20.15
CA GLY A 159 4.52 15.02 -21.14
C GLY A 159 3.85 16.26 -20.55
N LEU A 160 3.57 16.29 -19.25
CA LEU A 160 3.00 17.46 -18.58
C LEU A 160 3.99 18.64 -18.57
N PRO A 161 3.49 19.90 -18.56
CA PRO A 161 4.35 21.08 -18.45
C PRO A 161 5.06 21.14 -17.08
N ASP A 162 6.14 21.90 -16.97
CA ASP A 162 6.85 22.09 -15.70
C ASP A 162 6.27 23.23 -14.84
N LYS A 163 5.41 24.06 -15.45
CA LYS A 163 4.74 25.22 -14.81
C LYS A 163 3.41 25.49 -15.48
N VAL A 164 2.56 26.25 -14.79
CA VAL A 164 1.29 26.75 -15.33
C VAL A 164 1.55 27.57 -16.58
N ARG A 165 0.88 27.27 -17.67
CA ARG A 165 1.01 27.96 -18.96
C ARG A 165 0.00 29.11 -19.06
N PRO A 166 0.24 30.16 -19.87
CA PRO A 166 -0.72 31.24 -20.05
C PRO A 166 -2.11 30.76 -20.49
N GLN A 167 -2.18 29.74 -21.32
CA GLN A 167 -3.45 29.14 -21.77
C GLN A 167 -4.25 28.47 -20.64
N ASP A 168 -3.56 27.93 -19.63
CA ASP A 168 -4.18 27.23 -18.49
C ASP A 168 -4.89 28.21 -17.54
N LYS A 169 -4.51 29.51 -17.61
CA LYS A 169 -5.10 30.60 -16.82
C LYS A 169 -6.36 31.21 -17.44
N LYS A 170 -6.68 30.83 -18.69
CA LYS A 170 -7.85 31.38 -19.39
C LYS A 170 -9.14 31.05 -18.62
N ASN A 171 -9.99 32.08 -18.42
CA ASN A 171 -11.27 32.00 -17.70
C ASN A 171 -11.11 31.66 -16.20
N ARG A 172 -9.95 31.92 -15.59
CA ARG A 172 -9.71 31.79 -14.16
C ARG A 172 -9.59 33.17 -13.52
N ILE A 173 -9.92 33.24 -12.23
CA ILE A 173 -9.77 34.45 -11.41
C ILE A 173 -8.35 34.43 -10.85
N ASP A 174 -7.66 35.55 -10.95
CA ASP A 174 -6.34 35.71 -10.33
C ASP A 174 -6.48 36.03 -8.84
N LEU A 175 -5.88 35.18 -8.00
CA LEU A 175 -5.87 35.32 -6.55
C LEU A 175 -4.43 35.46 -6.00
N THR A 176 -3.45 35.75 -6.84
CA THR A 176 -2.04 35.79 -6.45
C THR A 176 -1.72 36.90 -5.45
N ASP A 177 -2.56 37.95 -5.36
CA ASP A 177 -2.44 39.03 -4.37
C ASP A 177 -3.04 38.68 -3.02
N ILE A 178 -3.75 37.57 -2.90
CA ILE A 178 -4.34 37.12 -1.62
C ILE A 178 -3.29 36.30 -0.86
N PRO A 179 -2.98 36.64 0.41
CA PRO A 179 -1.98 35.94 1.19
C PRO A 179 -2.54 34.62 1.76
N LEU A 180 -2.79 33.65 0.87
CA LEU A 180 -3.17 32.29 1.22
C LEU A 180 -2.01 31.62 1.96
N VAL A 181 -2.32 30.78 2.92
CA VAL A 181 -1.36 29.99 3.71
C VAL A 181 -1.71 28.51 3.67
N THR A 182 -0.71 27.64 3.65
CA THR A 182 -0.85 26.21 3.87
C THR A 182 -0.54 25.88 5.33
N ILE A 183 -1.17 24.84 5.89
CA ILE A 183 -1.01 24.44 7.30
C ILE A 183 -0.69 22.95 7.33
N ASP A 184 0.53 22.61 6.98
CA ASP A 184 1.04 21.25 6.83
C ASP A 184 2.20 20.98 7.77
N GLY A 185 2.70 19.74 7.78
CA GLY A 185 3.92 19.39 8.48
C GLY A 185 5.15 20.08 7.90
N GLU A 186 6.17 20.31 8.71
CA GLU A 186 7.40 21.02 8.33
C GLU A 186 8.11 20.36 7.12
N ASP A 187 8.03 19.04 7.00
CA ASP A 187 8.65 18.26 5.92
C ASP A 187 7.72 18.03 4.70
N ALA A 188 6.49 18.55 4.72
CA ALA A 188 5.53 18.37 3.62
C ALA A 188 6.02 19.05 2.33
N ARG A 189 5.73 18.42 1.19
CA ARG A 189 6.03 18.94 -0.15
C ARG A 189 4.84 18.93 -1.08
N ASP A 190 3.77 18.30 -0.68
CA ASP A 190 2.50 18.06 -1.37
C ASP A 190 1.41 18.88 -0.70
N PHE A 191 1.44 20.20 -0.91
CA PHE A 191 0.46 21.13 -0.34
C PHE A 191 -0.82 21.09 -1.17
N ASP A 192 -1.79 20.31 -0.74
CA ASP A 192 -3.04 20.11 -1.46
C ASP A 192 -4.02 21.27 -1.28
N ASP A 193 -3.97 21.95 -0.14
CA ASP A 193 -4.88 23.04 0.20
C ASP A 193 -4.20 24.26 0.80
N ALA A 194 -4.84 25.41 0.61
CA ALA A 194 -4.45 26.66 1.24
C ALA A 194 -5.68 27.45 1.66
N VAL A 195 -5.55 28.21 2.73
CA VAL A 195 -6.64 28.97 3.30
C VAL A 195 -6.30 30.44 3.47
N TYR A 196 -7.32 31.27 3.41
CA TYR A 196 -7.27 32.68 3.76
C TYR A 196 -8.52 33.08 4.51
N CYS A 197 -8.38 33.90 5.57
CA CYS A 197 -9.50 34.35 6.34
C CYS A 197 -9.36 35.84 6.71
N GLU A 198 -10.45 36.60 6.52
CA GLU A 198 -10.52 37.99 6.90
C GLU A 198 -11.83 38.32 7.61
N PRO A 199 -11.85 39.28 8.57
CA PRO A 199 -13.07 39.82 9.15
C PRO A 199 -13.89 40.52 8.08
N THR A 200 -15.21 40.26 8.06
CA THR A 200 -16.14 40.91 7.12
C THR A 200 -17.46 41.24 7.83
N LYS A 201 -18.40 41.82 7.07
CA LYS A 201 -19.77 42.06 7.54
C LYS A 201 -20.75 41.35 6.59
N ILE A 202 -21.67 40.60 7.18
CA ILE A 202 -22.79 39.98 6.49
C ILE A 202 -24.04 40.78 6.85
N GLY A 203 -24.42 41.71 6.00
CA GLY A 203 -25.45 42.69 6.30
C GLY A 203 -25.03 43.60 7.47
N ARG A 204 -25.72 43.48 8.64
CA ARG A 204 -25.41 44.24 9.87
C ARG A 204 -24.60 43.44 10.89
N THR A 205 -24.34 42.14 10.61
CA THR A 205 -23.65 41.24 11.54
C THR A 205 -22.15 41.18 11.20
N LYS A 206 -21.30 41.11 12.22
CA LYS A 206 -19.89 40.79 12.04
C LYS A 206 -19.76 39.32 11.65
N GLY A 207 -18.89 39.03 10.72
CA GLY A 207 -18.62 37.66 10.22
C GLY A 207 -17.19 37.55 9.69
N TRP A 208 -16.94 36.48 9.00
CA TRP A 208 -15.67 36.17 8.38
C TRP A 208 -15.87 35.79 6.91
N ARG A 209 -14.93 36.23 6.09
CA ARG A 209 -14.77 35.64 4.74
C ARG A 209 -13.67 34.61 4.80
N LEU A 210 -13.96 33.38 4.41
CA LEU A 210 -13.03 32.27 4.37
C LEU A 210 -12.88 31.78 2.93
N LEU A 211 -11.66 31.78 2.42
CA LEU A 211 -11.32 31.12 1.17
C LEU A 211 -10.61 29.81 1.46
N VAL A 212 -11.05 28.75 0.79
CA VAL A 212 -10.38 27.45 0.80
C VAL A 212 -10.02 27.11 -0.63
N ALA A 213 -8.73 27.09 -0.93
CA ALA A 213 -8.19 26.79 -2.24
C ALA A 213 -7.67 25.34 -2.24
N ILE A 214 -8.14 24.52 -3.16
CA ILE A 214 -7.69 23.13 -3.35
C ILE A 214 -7.00 23.05 -4.71
N ALA A 215 -5.84 22.41 -4.79
CA ALA A 215 -5.11 22.20 -6.04
C ALA A 215 -6.01 21.56 -7.11
N ASP A 216 -6.08 22.18 -8.29
CA ASP A 216 -6.93 21.67 -9.39
C ASP A 216 -6.24 20.53 -10.14
N VAL A 217 -6.24 19.35 -9.51
CA VAL A 217 -5.68 18.13 -10.09
C VAL A 217 -6.40 17.75 -11.38
N SER A 218 -7.71 18.01 -11.47
CA SER A 218 -8.55 17.64 -12.61
C SER A 218 -8.17 18.36 -13.91
N HIS A 219 -7.45 19.48 -13.81
CA HIS A 219 -6.89 20.17 -15.00
C HIS A 219 -5.80 19.35 -15.70
N TYR A 220 -5.05 18.54 -14.96
CA TYR A 220 -3.92 17.77 -15.46
C TYR A 220 -4.21 16.28 -15.61
N VAL A 221 -5.16 15.77 -14.85
CA VAL A 221 -5.51 14.35 -14.81
C VAL A 221 -6.92 14.16 -15.38
N GLU A 222 -6.97 13.71 -16.63
CA GLU A 222 -8.24 13.41 -17.31
C GLU A 222 -8.78 12.06 -16.81
N THR A 223 -10.10 11.98 -16.65
CA THR A 223 -10.79 10.75 -16.28
C THR A 223 -10.50 9.62 -17.28
N GLY A 224 -10.11 8.46 -16.79
CA GLY A 224 -9.73 7.29 -17.58
C GLY A 224 -8.33 7.35 -18.19
N SER A 225 -7.56 8.43 -17.94
CA SER A 225 -6.15 8.50 -18.33
C SER A 225 -5.30 7.49 -17.53
N ALA A 226 -4.08 7.20 -18.01
CA ALA A 226 -3.18 6.29 -17.29
C ALA A 226 -2.81 6.79 -15.89
N ILE A 227 -2.77 8.12 -15.68
CA ILE A 227 -2.54 8.71 -14.35
C ILE A 227 -3.76 8.47 -13.45
N ASP A 228 -4.98 8.69 -13.97
CA ASP A 228 -6.22 8.47 -13.22
C ASP A 228 -6.39 7.00 -12.81
N VAL A 229 -6.10 6.07 -13.72
CA VAL A 229 -6.16 4.61 -13.43
C VAL A 229 -5.18 4.24 -12.32
N ASP A 230 -3.91 4.65 -12.42
CA ASP A 230 -2.91 4.37 -11.38
C ASP A 230 -3.29 5.03 -10.04
N ALA A 231 -3.81 6.26 -10.08
CA ALA A 231 -4.24 6.98 -8.88
C ALA A 231 -5.45 6.31 -8.20
N TYR A 232 -6.40 5.81 -9.00
CA TYR A 232 -7.57 5.07 -8.49
C TYR A 232 -7.15 3.77 -7.79
N ASP A 233 -6.23 3.01 -8.39
CA ASP A 233 -5.70 1.77 -7.79
C ASP A 233 -4.91 2.03 -6.51
N ARG A 234 -4.21 3.17 -6.42
CA ARG A 234 -3.47 3.59 -5.22
C ARG A 234 -4.38 4.11 -4.12
N ALA A 235 -5.48 4.75 -4.48
CA ALA A 235 -6.52 5.35 -3.62
C ALA A 235 -6.04 6.49 -2.71
N THR A 236 -4.80 6.46 -2.24
CA THR A 236 -4.21 7.47 -1.34
C THR A 236 -2.68 7.48 -1.44
N SER A 237 -2.04 8.54 -0.98
CA SER A 237 -0.62 8.52 -0.68
C SER A 237 -0.35 7.76 0.62
N VAL A 238 0.76 7.03 0.70
CA VAL A 238 1.16 6.28 1.89
C VAL A 238 2.44 6.87 2.46
N TYR A 239 2.38 7.32 3.71
CA TYR A 239 3.47 8.00 4.38
C TYR A 239 4.20 7.04 5.32
N PHE A 240 5.50 6.85 5.07
CA PHE A 240 6.41 6.14 5.95
C PHE A 240 7.42 7.15 6.56
N PRO A 241 8.06 6.82 7.68
CA PRO A 241 9.21 7.60 8.13
C PRO A 241 10.24 7.71 7.00
N ARG A 242 10.57 8.93 6.56
CA ARG A 242 11.57 9.24 5.51
C ARG A 242 11.21 8.81 4.07
N ARG A 243 10.01 8.31 3.81
CA ARG A 243 9.57 7.94 2.45
C ARG A 243 8.08 8.14 2.28
N VAL A 244 7.69 8.73 1.17
CA VAL A 244 6.29 8.80 0.73
C VAL A 244 6.13 7.96 -0.52
N ILE A 245 5.06 7.18 -0.60
CA ILE A 245 4.61 6.54 -1.83
C ILE A 245 3.39 7.34 -2.29
N PRO A 246 3.55 8.28 -3.23
CA PRO A 246 2.50 9.23 -3.57
C PRO A 246 1.42 8.58 -4.42
N MET A 247 0.18 9.08 -4.29
CA MET A 247 -0.95 8.66 -5.13
C MET A 247 -0.76 9.10 -6.59
N LEU A 248 -0.17 10.25 -6.81
CA LEU A 248 0.13 10.84 -8.13
C LEU A 248 1.64 10.90 -8.37
N PRO A 249 2.11 10.88 -9.63
CA PRO A 249 3.52 11.12 -9.93
C PRO A 249 4.02 12.45 -9.33
N GLU A 250 5.27 12.47 -8.82
CA GLU A 250 5.84 13.64 -8.12
C GLU A 250 5.79 14.95 -8.92
N LYS A 251 5.80 14.88 -10.26
CA LYS A 251 5.62 16.05 -11.12
C LYS A 251 4.27 16.74 -10.89
N LEU A 252 3.27 15.99 -10.43
CA LEU A 252 1.98 16.51 -9.99
C LEU A 252 1.96 16.77 -8.49
N SER A 253 2.17 15.73 -7.67
CA SER A 253 1.99 15.82 -6.22
C SER A 253 2.89 16.85 -5.55
N ASN A 254 4.18 16.92 -5.91
CA ASN A 254 5.12 17.91 -5.36
C ASN A 254 5.30 19.12 -6.28
N GLY A 255 4.77 19.07 -7.51
CA GLY A 255 4.94 20.04 -8.57
C GLY A 255 3.68 20.84 -8.88
N LEU A 256 3.04 20.51 -10.01
CA LEU A 256 1.91 21.29 -10.55
C LEU A 256 0.69 21.37 -9.64
N CYS A 257 0.45 20.34 -8.84
CA CYS A 257 -0.67 20.26 -7.89
C CYS A 257 -0.28 20.56 -6.45
N SER A 258 0.97 20.95 -6.18
CA SER A 258 1.37 21.42 -4.86
C SER A 258 1.34 22.95 -4.80
N LEU A 259 0.63 23.52 -3.82
CA LEU A 259 0.46 24.97 -3.63
C LEU A 259 1.71 25.60 -3.01
N ASN A 260 2.85 25.38 -3.68
CA ASN A 260 4.15 25.89 -3.27
C ASN A 260 4.18 27.43 -3.23
N PRO A 261 4.96 28.04 -2.31
CA PRO A 261 5.04 29.46 -2.19
C PRO A 261 5.67 30.12 -3.44
N GLN A 262 5.19 31.31 -3.78
CA GLN A 262 5.72 32.19 -4.84
C GLN A 262 5.74 31.57 -6.25
N VAL A 263 4.90 30.59 -6.52
CA VAL A 263 4.68 30.04 -7.84
C VAL A 263 3.20 29.97 -8.16
N GLU A 264 2.86 30.23 -9.42
CA GLU A 264 1.47 30.12 -9.87
C GLU A 264 1.01 28.66 -9.85
N ARG A 265 -0.19 28.42 -9.29
CA ARG A 265 -0.85 27.12 -9.27
C ARG A 265 -2.32 27.29 -9.62
N LEU A 266 -2.89 26.25 -10.22
CA LEU A 266 -4.32 26.21 -10.51
C LEU A 266 -5.06 25.62 -9.32
N CYS A 267 -6.12 26.31 -8.90
CA CYS A 267 -6.93 25.88 -7.76
C CYS A 267 -8.42 25.93 -8.11
N MET A 268 -9.18 25.10 -7.43
CA MET A 268 -10.61 25.32 -7.21
C MET A 268 -10.77 25.97 -5.85
N VAL A 269 -11.56 27.04 -5.78
CA VAL A 269 -11.69 27.84 -4.56
C VAL A 269 -13.13 27.92 -4.11
N CYS A 270 -13.38 27.64 -2.84
CA CYS A 270 -14.61 27.93 -2.15
C CYS A 270 -14.48 29.25 -1.40
N ASP A 271 -15.27 30.26 -1.76
CA ASP A 271 -15.34 31.56 -1.10
C ASP A 271 -16.60 31.61 -0.25
N MET A 272 -16.43 31.61 1.06
CA MET A 272 -17.50 31.46 2.04
C MET A 272 -17.61 32.71 2.93
N LEU A 273 -18.85 33.10 3.22
CA LEU A 273 -19.16 34.09 4.25
C LEU A 273 -19.76 33.36 5.47
N ILE A 274 -19.13 33.49 6.62
CA ILE A 274 -19.45 32.79 7.86
C ILE A 274 -19.80 33.80 8.96
#